data_d33c56f44119db3d7bda9c3ff5343190
#
_entry.id   d33c56f44119db3d7bda9c3ff5343190
#
_cell.length_a   1.000
_cell.length_b   1.000
_cell.length_c   1.000
_cell.angle_alpha   90.00
_cell.angle_beta   90.00
_cell.angle_gamma   90.00
#
_symmetry.space_group_name_H-M   'P 1'
#
loop_
_entity.id
_entity.type
_entity.pdbx_description
1 polymer ?
#
loop_
_entity_poly.entity_id
_entity_poly.type
_entity_poly.pdbx_seq_one_letter_code
_entity_poly.pdbx_strand_id
1 'polypeptide(L)'
;AVVIESGPKSFRQTVTRPMMMTTTRASTTRIATRRATTTSRRTRSTRRSTRARANDDDDDDIVIEAEVMPTSSDAPSESSSTTTTYELRRRTEPKRFAVAEGQLFNVATASAPIALRLTSGVTCRGYRARVVRDETETAAKTYAVFSGDGRRVEETSDVGKFPRPTKMLKIYNLHGCPFCKKVREAVIDLDLDATYYPCPRDGPEYRPFVREDGGKAQFPYLVDENTEPVTKMYESDAIIEYLYEKYGPGKANIGPALASGALTNVTAGLSLLPRLGKGSTYSPSKKPENMKPLVFWGYEGSPFCTIVAEKLCELELPYVQKSVGRGSPKRQELYDKHGMFQVPYLEDPNSMVALFESKDIVEYLEETYAA
;
A
#
# COMPACT_ATOMS: atom_id res chain seq x y z
N ALA A 1 28.69 19.11 12.68
CA ALA A 1 28.51 18.44 13.96
C ALA A 1 27.85 19.41 14.94
N VAL A 2 26.56 19.27 15.16
CA VAL A 2 25.88 19.91 16.29
C VAL A 2 25.03 18.81 16.91
N VAL A 3 25.43 18.42 18.09
CA VAL A 3 24.72 17.52 19.00
C VAL A 3 23.70 18.38 19.73
N ILE A 4 22.41 18.05 19.65
CA ILE A 4 21.38 18.59 20.52
C ILE A 4 20.78 17.41 21.28
N GLU A 5 21.16 17.25 22.52
CA GLU A 5 20.47 16.44 23.51
C GLU A 5 19.18 17.15 23.93
N SER A 6 18.06 16.46 23.85
CA SER A 6 16.83 16.85 24.52
C SER A 6 16.19 15.64 25.20
N GLY A 7 16.18 15.70 26.53
CA GLY A 7 15.59 14.69 27.40
C GLY A 7 14.05 14.64 27.33
N PRO A 8 13.44 13.58 27.90
CA PRO A 8 12.03 13.29 27.75
C PRO A 8 11.15 14.16 28.64
N LYS A 9 10.19 14.89 28.05
CA LYS A 9 9.07 15.51 28.79
C LYS A 9 7.84 14.60 28.67
N SER A 10 7.42 14.07 29.79
CA SER A 10 6.17 13.34 29.95
C SER A 10 4.97 14.28 29.69
N PHE A 11 4.12 13.93 28.75
CA PHE A 11 2.87 14.63 28.48
C PHE A 11 1.71 13.80 29.06
N ARG A 12 1.10 14.29 30.16
CA ARG A 12 -0.17 13.77 30.67
C ARG A 12 -1.29 14.44 29.88
N GLN A 13 -2.03 13.68 29.11
CA GLN A 13 -3.31 14.13 28.55
C GLN A 13 -4.44 13.90 29.55
N THR A 14 -5.09 15.00 29.90
CA THR A 14 -6.33 15.00 30.67
C THR A 14 -7.51 14.94 29.69
N VAL A 15 -8.22 13.82 29.69
CA VAL A 15 -9.44 13.63 28.87
C VAL A 15 -10.61 14.12 29.69
N THR A 16 -11.24 15.21 29.25
CA THR A 16 -12.55 15.68 29.75
C THR A 16 -13.68 15.01 28.95
N ARG A 17 -14.48 14.22 29.64
CA ARG A 17 -15.75 13.65 29.14
C ARG A 17 -16.83 14.72 29.04
N PRO A 18 -17.66 14.79 28.01
CA PRO A 18 -18.90 15.50 28.03
C PRO A 18 -20.04 14.64 28.63
N MET A 19 -20.86 15.29 29.38
CA MET A 19 -21.97 14.82 30.17
C MET A 19 -23.14 14.33 29.31
N MET A 20 -23.69 13.16 29.63
CA MET A 20 -24.95 12.64 29.09
C MET A 20 -26.15 13.43 29.56
N MET A 21 -27.02 13.81 28.64
CA MET A 21 -28.42 14.14 28.95
C MET A 21 -29.31 12.96 28.56
N THR A 22 -29.99 12.44 29.57
CA THR A 22 -31.05 11.43 29.51
C THR A 22 -32.36 12.06 29.06
N THR A 23 -33.07 11.45 28.12
CA THR A 23 -34.54 11.53 28.07
C THR A 23 -35.16 10.17 27.75
N THR A 24 -35.94 9.73 28.67
CA THR A 24 -36.86 8.61 28.73
C THR A 24 -37.99 8.70 27.72
N ARG A 25 -38.40 7.60 27.07
CA ARG A 25 -39.77 7.09 27.13
C ARG A 25 -39.96 5.74 26.46
N ALA A 26 -40.75 4.97 27.16
CA ALA A 26 -41.14 3.59 26.97
C ALA A 26 -42.07 3.33 25.77
N SER A 27 -42.02 2.12 25.24
CA SER A 27 -43.27 1.38 24.95
C SER A 27 -43.02 -0.13 24.83
N THR A 28 -43.83 -0.83 25.49
CA THR A 28 -43.98 -2.26 25.73
C THR A 28 -44.61 -2.95 24.52
N THR A 29 -44.11 -4.13 24.10
CA THR A 29 -44.98 -5.18 23.55
C THR A 29 -44.34 -6.54 23.82
N ARG A 30 -45.07 -7.35 24.60
CA ARG A 30 -44.87 -8.80 24.83
C ARG A 30 -45.36 -9.57 23.61
N ILE A 31 -44.76 -10.74 23.36
CA ILE A 31 -45.43 -12.04 23.01
C ILE A 31 -44.33 -13.09 22.89
N ALA A 32 -44.34 -14.03 23.79
CA ALA A 32 -44.66 -15.45 23.82
C ALA A 32 -43.57 -16.43 23.36
N THR A 33 -43.16 -17.14 24.34
CA THR A 33 -42.59 -18.51 24.48
C THR A 33 -42.88 -19.52 23.39
N ARG A 34 -41.82 -20.29 23.01
CA ARG A 34 -41.95 -21.72 22.78
C ARG A 34 -40.68 -22.45 23.19
N ARG A 35 -40.91 -23.42 24.11
CA ARG A 35 -39.97 -24.41 24.66
C ARG A 35 -39.79 -25.55 23.65
N ALA A 36 -38.58 -26.03 23.43
CA ALA A 36 -38.34 -27.40 23.03
C ALA A 36 -37.09 -27.91 23.74
N THR A 37 -37.30 -28.90 24.52
CA THR A 37 -36.35 -29.79 25.21
C THR A 37 -35.84 -30.84 24.22
N THR A 38 -34.57 -31.19 24.23
CA THR A 38 -34.13 -32.62 24.15
C THR A 38 -32.60 -32.76 24.42
N THR A 39 -32.33 -33.44 25.49
CA THR A 39 -31.43 -34.57 25.80
C THR A 39 -29.93 -34.52 25.52
N SER A 40 -29.26 -34.61 26.63
CA SER A 40 -27.93 -35.07 27.00
C SER A 40 -27.37 -36.25 26.20
N ARG A 41 -26.10 -36.15 25.81
CA ARG A 41 -25.21 -37.33 25.82
C ARG A 41 -23.80 -36.95 26.29
N ARG A 42 -23.47 -37.48 27.43
CA ARG A 42 -22.23 -37.35 28.21
C ARG A 42 -21.21 -38.35 27.65
N THR A 43 -20.05 -37.92 27.20
CA THR A 43 -18.87 -38.78 27.13
C THR A 43 -17.70 -38.09 27.84
N ARG A 44 -17.12 -38.85 28.70
CA ARG A 44 -16.06 -38.58 29.66
C ARG A 44 -14.72 -38.81 28.95
N SER A 45 -13.78 -37.85 28.94
CA SER A 45 -12.37 -38.12 28.67
C SER A 45 -11.48 -37.19 29.48
N THR A 46 -10.77 -37.77 30.34
CA THR A 46 -9.51 -37.59 31.07
C THR A 46 -8.75 -36.27 30.90
N ARG A 47 -8.56 -35.66 32.07
CA ARG A 47 -7.60 -34.60 32.41
C ARG A 47 -6.16 -35.01 32.07
N ARG A 48 -5.46 -34.12 31.36
CA ARG A 48 -4.01 -33.99 31.49
C ARG A 48 -3.67 -32.49 31.64
N SER A 49 -3.21 -32.16 32.83
CA SER A 49 -2.73 -30.86 33.24
C SER A 49 -1.38 -30.59 32.57
N THR A 50 -1.28 -29.53 31.80
CA THR A 50 -0.02 -28.84 31.51
C THR A 50 -0.19 -27.37 31.80
N ARG A 51 0.59 -26.90 32.72
CA ARG A 51 0.70 -25.58 33.26
C ARG A 51 1.30 -24.66 32.17
N ALA A 52 0.51 -23.84 31.50
CA ALA A 52 0.99 -22.77 30.64
C ALA A 52 1.18 -21.51 31.49
N ARG A 53 2.35 -20.92 31.37
CA ARG A 53 2.68 -19.57 31.90
C ARG A 53 1.82 -18.55 31.12
N ALA A 54 1.16 -17.68 31.85
CA ALA A 54 0.57 -16.48 31.34
C ALA A 54 1.71 -15.53 30.93
N ASN A 55 1.76 -15.14 29.67
CA ASN A 55 2.37 -13.88 29.24
C ASN A 55 1.20 -12.90 29.12
N ASP A 56 1.23 -11.91 29.98
CA ASP A 56 0.42 -10.70 29.84
C ASP A 56 1.05 -9.86 28.73
N ASP A 57 0.56 -10.01 27.50
CA ASP A 57 0.75 -9.04 26.44
C ASP A 57 -0.58 -8.28 26.31
N ASP A 58 -0.63 -7.09 26.89
CA ASP A 58 -1.67 -6.10 26.65
C ASP A 58 -1.52 -5.60 25.19
N ASP A 59 -2.12 -6.31 24.25
CA ASP A 59 -2.29 -5.89 22.85
C ASP A 59 -3.40 -4.82 22.82
N ASP A 60 -3.04 -3.56 22.80
CA ASP A 60 -3.95 -2.46 22.49
C ASP A 60 -4.41 -2.58 21.02
N ASP A 61 -5.59 -3.18 20.82
CA ASP A 61 -6.23 -3.30 19.51
C ASP A 61 -6.62 -1.89 19.00
N ILE A 62 -5.84 -1.34 18.07
CA ILE A 62 -6.18 -0.10 17.37
C ILE A 62 -7.05 -0.44 16.17
N VAL A 63 -8.32 -0.03 16.23
CA VAL A 63 -9.28 -0.17 15.13
C VAL A 63 -8.92 0.79 13.99
N ILE A 64 -8.71 0.26 12.78
CA ILE A 64 -8.41 1.04 11.58
C ILE A 64 -9.47 0.73 10.54
N GLU A 65 -10.16 1.76 10.06
CA GLU A 65 -11.07 1.64 8.93
C GLU A 65 -10.30 1.55 7.61
N ALA A 66 -10.53 0.51 6.83
CA ALA A 66 -9.94 0.32 5.52
C ALA A 66 -11.02 0.24 4.43
N GLU A 67 -10.88 1.05 3.40
CA GLU A 67 -11.77 1.08 2.26
C GLU A 67 -11.23 0.18 1.13
N VAL A 68 -11.98 -0.87 0.76
CA VAL A 68 -11.64 -1.72 -0.38
C VAL A 68 -12.58 -1.44 -1.53
N MET A 69 -12.01 -1.01 -2.65
CA MET A 69 -12.72 -0.92 -3.90
C MET A 69 -13.13 -2.32 -4.39
N PRO A 70 -14.35 -2.51 -4.92
CA PRO A 70 -14.81 -3.83 -5.37
C PRO A 70 -14.00 -4.32 -6.56
N THR A 71 -13.47 -5.54 -6.45
CA THR A 71 -12.95 -6.28 -7.59
C THR A 71 -14.12 -6.81 -8.39
N SER A 72 -14.23 -6.44 -9.67
CA SER A 72 -15.31 -6.87 -10.56
C SER A 72 -15.15 -8.34 -10.96
N SER A 73 -15.87 -9.23 -10.31
CA SER A 73 -16.39 -10.44 -10.90
C SER A 73 -17.74 -10.71 -10.24
N ASP A 74 -18.82 -10.58 -11.01
CA ASP A 74 -20.23 -10.75 -10.71
C ASP A 74 -20.98 -9.42 -10.55
N ALA A 75 -21.59 -9.01 -11.67
CA ALA A 75 -22.61 -7.98 -11.66
C ALA A 75 -23.99 -8.61 -11.46
N PRO A 76 -24.75 -8.15 -10.45
CA PRO A 76 -26.14 -7.80 -10.66
C PRO A 76 -26.33 -6.29 -10.54
N SER A 77 -27.21 -5.79 -11.39
CA SER A 77 -27.67 -4.43 -11.45
C SER A 77 -28.22 -3.95 -10.11
N GLU A 78 -27.67 -2.88 -9.61
CA GLU A 78 -28.29 -1.73 -8.93
C GLU A 78 -27.26 -1.07 -8.00
N SER A 79 -27.13 0.23 -8.18
CA SER A 79 -26.20 1.13 -7.50
C SER A 79 -26.42 1.20 -5.99
N SER A 80 -25.55 0.56 -5.25
CA SER A 80 -25.12 1.03 -3.94
C SER A 80 -23.65 0.66 -3.80
N SER A 81 -22.76 1.64 -3.80
CA SER A 81 -21.37 1.46 -3.43
C SER A 81 -21.31 1.06 -1.96
N THR A 82 -21.36 -0.23 -1.69
CA THR A 82 -21.16 -0.74 -0.34
C THR A 82 -19.66 -0.70 -0.08
N THR A 83 -19.20 0.38 0.53
CA THR A 83 -17.87 0.45 1.13
C THR A 83 -17.84 -0.57 2.26
N THR A 84 -17.11 -1.65 2.07
CA THR A 84 -16.92 -2.65 3.13
C THR A 84 -15.78 -2.15 4.01
N THR A 85 -16.13 -1.62 5.18
CA THR A 85 -15.18 -1.22 6.21
C THR A 85 -14.82 -2.45 7.04
N TYR A 86 -13.52 -2.76 7.19
CA TYR A 86 -13.06 -3.78 8.13
C TYR A 86 -12.16 -3.18 9.18
N GLU A 87 -12.23 -3.75 10.37
CA GLU A 87 -11.31 -3.46 11.46
C GLU A 87 -10.02 -4.26 11.25
N LEU A 88 -8.91 -3.55 11.08
CA LEU A 88 -7.58 -4.15 10.95
C LEU A 88 -6.85 -4.05 12.28
N ARG A 89 -6.23 -5.15 12.69
CA ARG A 89 -5.35 -5.19 13.85
C ARG A 89 -3.97 -4.67 13.46
N ARG A 90 -3.52 -3.57 14.06
CA ARG A 90 -2.16 -3.07 13.88
C ARG A 90 -1.18 -3.93 14.68
N ARG A 91 -0.16 -4.48 14.00
CA ARG A 91 0.89 -5.28 14.64
C ARG A 91 2.16 -4.51 14.96
N THR A 92 2.41 -3.38 14.29
CA THR A 92 3.66 -2.63 14.46
C THR A 92 3.41 -1.13 14.56
N GLU A 93 4.15 -0.47 15.45
CA GLU A 93 4.19 0.98 15.53
C GLU A 93 5.23 1.55 14.57
N PRO A 94 4.93 2.66 13.88
CA PRO A 94 5.85 3.27 12.93
C PRO A 94 7.06 3.91 13.64
N LYS A 95 8.26 3.59 13.14
CA LYS A 95 9.54 4.11 13.65
C LYS A 95 10.09 5.15 12.69
N ARG A 96 10.12 6.41 13.10
CA ARG A 96 10.61 7.50 12.23
C ARG A 96 12.04 7.28 11.78
N PHE A 97 12.27 7.16 10.46
CA PHE A 97 13.58 7.15 9.79
C PHE A 97 14.62 6.19 10.41
N ALA A 98 14.18 5.14 11.07
CA ALA A 98 15.07 4.13 11.60
C ALA A 98 15.35 3.06 10.55
N VAL A 99 16.62 2.73 10.34
CA VAL A 99 17.02 1.54 9.60
C VAL A 99 17.11 0.39 10.62
N ALA A 100 16.31 -0.64 10.44
CA ALA A 100 16.33 -1.80 11.32
C ALA A 100 17.71 -2.49 11.30
N GLU A 101 18.10 -3.09 12.40
CA GLU A 101 19.38 -3.78 12.53
C GLU A 101 19.53 -4.85 11.44
N GLY A 102 20.69 -4.90 10.81
CA GLY A 102 21.01 -5.79 9.70
C GLY A 102 20.46 -5.35 8.32
N GLN A 103 19.62 -4.31 8.24
CA GLN A 103 19.02 -3.85 6.99
C GLN A 103 19.85 -2.80 6.21
N LEU A 104 20.94 -2.28 6.79
CA LEU A 104 21.72 -1.17 6.20
C LEU A 104 22.14 -1.45 4.75
N PHE A 105 22.72 -2.62 4.47
CA PHE A 105 23.15 -3.00 3.12
C PHE A 105 21.95 -3.13 2.16
N ASN A 106 20.85 -3.70 2.62
CA ASN A 106 19.63 -3.87 1.85
C ASN A 106 19.03 -2.51 1.46
N VAL A 107 18.93 -1.59 2.42
CA VAL A 107 18.44 -0.22 2.19
C VAL A 107 19.39 0.57 1.29
N ALA A 108 20.72 0.47 1.49
CA ALA A 108 21.73 1.16 0.68
C ALA A 108 21.62 0.74 -0.80
N THR A 109 21.54 -0.56 -1.08
CA THR A 109 21.40 -1.08 -2.45
C THR A 109 20.04 -0.71 -3.07
N ALA A 110 18.97 -0.68 -2.28
CA ALA A 110 17.63 -0.25 -2.72
C ALA A 110 17.55 1.28 -2.96
N SER A 111 18.51 2.06 -2.45
CA SER A 111 18.59 3.52 -2.68
C SER A 111 19.27 3.89 -4.00
N ALA A 112 19.95 2.98 -4.68
CA ALA A 112 20.65 3.24 -5.94
C ALA A 112 19.76 3.87 -7.04
N PRO A 113 18.48 3.49 -7.19
CA PRO A 113 17.58 4.13 -8.15
C PRO A 113 17.43 5.63 -7.97
N ILE A 114 17.48 6.13 -6.74
CA ILE A 114 17.32 7.59 -6.44
C ILE A 114 18.40 8.39 -7.16
N ALA A 115 19.65 7.93 -7.11
CA ALA A 115 20.77 8.60 -7.75
C ALA A 115 20.74 8.52 -9.29
N LEU A 116 20.33 7.36 -9.84
CA LEU A 116 20.38 7.07 -11.27
C LEU A 116 19.12 7.54 -12.02
N ARG A 117 17.97 7.60 -11.33
CA ARG A 117 16.67 7.95 -11.91
C ARG A 117 16.19 9.35 -11.48
N LEU A 118 17.05 10.11 -10.78
CA LEU A 118 16.72 11.43 -10.23
C LEU A 118 15.46 11.35 -9.37
N THR A 119 14.45 12.16 -9.64
CA THR A 119 13.18 12.18 -8.91
C THR A 119 12.09 11.29 -9.51
N SER A 120 12.41 10.52 -10.57
CA SER A 120 11.44 9.60 -11.19
C SER A 120 10.95 8.55 -10.20
N GLY A 121 9.64 8.41 -10.07
CA GLY A 121 9.04 7.52 -9.06
C GLY A 121 9.12 8.03 -7.61
N VAL A 122 9.59 9.26 -7.38
CA VAL A 122 9.64 9.91 -6.05
C VAL A 122 8.54 10.96 -5.91
N THR A 123 8.41 11.83 -6.93
CA THR A 123 7.49 12.97 -6.92
C THR A 123 6.31 12.74 -7.83
N CYS A 124 5.17 13.32 -7.48
CA CYS A 124 4.00 13.42 -8.35
C CYS A 124 4.14 14.55 -9.35
N ARG A 125 3.43 14.47 -10.45
CA ARG A 125 3.45 15.47 -11.54
C ARG A 125 3.10 16.87 -11.06
N GLY A 126 3.94 17.84 -11.41
CA GLY A 126 3.77 19.21 -10.96
C GLY A 126 4.10 19.44 -9.49
N TYR A 127 4.95 18.57 -8.90
CA TYR A 127 5.40 18.70 -7.53
C TYR A 127 5.98 20.07 -7.22
N ARG A 128 5.55 20.65 -6.13
CA ARG A 128 6.04 21.90 -5.56
C ARG A 128 6.12 21.77 -4.04
N ALA A 129 7.18 22.32 -3.46
CA ALA A 129 7.34 22.44 -2.02
C ALA A 129 7.41 23.92 -1.63
N ARG A 130 6.73 24.27 -0.55
CA ARG A 130 6.73 25.64 0.01
C ARG A 130 7.01 25.60 1.50
N VAL A 131 7.81 26.56 1.98
CA VAL A 131 7.92 26.82 3.41
C VAL A 131 6.84 27.82 3.80
N VAL A 132 5.97 27.44 4.72
CA VAL A 132 4.89 28.28 5.26
C VAL A 132 5.09 28.46 6.77
N ARG A 133 4.50 29.52 7.35
CA ARG A 133 4.50 29.71 8.80
C ARG A 133 3.44 28.80 9.42
N ASP A 134 3.78 28.27 10.58
CA ASP A 134 2.91 27.34 11.34
C ASP A 134 2.12 28.13 12.39
N GLU A 135 1.20 28.99 11.92
CA GLU A 135 0.49 29.97 12.77
C GLU A 135 -0.91 29.51 13.22
N THR A 136 -1.36 28.32 12.83
CA THR A 136 -2.74 27.88 13.10
C THR A 136 -2.81 26.50 13.74
N GLU A 137 -3.83 26.26 14.60
CA GLU A 137 -4.13 24.92 15.14
C GLU A 137 -4.43 23.88 14.03
N THR A 138 -4.91 24.32 12.88
CA THR A 138 -5.11 23.48 11.69
C THR A 138 -3.79 22.93 11.15
N ALA A 139 -2.69 23.65 11.35
CA ALA A 139 -1.36 23.24 10.93
C ALA A 139 -0.90 21.95 11.62
N ALA A 140 -1.25 21.73 12.87
CA ALA A 140 -0.90 20.53 13.62
C ALA A 140 -1.60 19.25 13.13
N LYS A 141 -2.70 19.40 12.37
CA LYS A 141 -3.49 18.29 11.80
C LYS A 141 -3.22 18.07 10.31
N THR A 142 -2.32 18.84 9.70
CA THR A 142 -2.04 18.74 8.28
C THR A 142 -0.67 18.11 8.07
N TYR A 143 -0.61 17.13 7.16
CA TYR A 143 0.65 16.54 6.75
C TYR A 143 1.64 17.60 6.26
N ALA A 144 2.85 17.53 6.75
CA ALA A 144 3.99 18.31 6.28
C ALA A 144 5.23 17.42 6.26
N VAL A 145 6.14 17.67 5.30
CA VAL A 145 7.41 16.93 5.24
C VAL A 145 8.29 17.19 6.46
N PHE A 146 8.24 18.43 6.90
CA PHE A 146 8.95 18.91 8.07
C PHE A 146 8.10 19.98 8.78
N SER A 147 8.06 19.95 10.08
CA SER A 147 7.47 20.99 10.93
C SER A 147 8.42 21.27 12.10
N GLY A 148 8.75 22.54 12.33
CA GLY A 148 9.62 22.98 13.42
C GLY A 148 9.91 24.48 13.33
N ASP A 149 10.25 25.09 14.45
CA ASP A 149 10.59 26.52 14.59
C ASP A 149 9.51 27.47 14.01
N GLY A 150 8.23 27.14 14.20
CA GLY A 150 7.11 27.94 13.67
C GLY A 150 7.00 27.94 12.15
N ARG A 151 7.63 26.98 11.48
CA ARG A 151 7.59 26.80 10.03
C ARG A 151 7.33 25.34 9.68
N ARG A 152 6.69 25.12 8.53
CA ARG A 152 6.48 23.78 7.97
C ARG A 152 6.71 23.80 6.46
N VAL A 153 7.05 22.63 5.91
CA VAL A 153 7.20 22.42 4.48
C VAL A 153 5.97 21.70 3.95
N GLU A 154 5.15 22.42 3.20
CA GLU A 154 3.99 21.89 2.50
C GLU A 154 4.36 21.41 1.11
N GLU A 155 3.77 20.29 0.70
CA GLU A 155 3.91 19.71 -0.63
C GLU A 155 2.59 19.82 -1.39
N THR A 156 2.67 20.15 -2.67
CA THR A 156 1.53 20.17 -3.58
C THR A 156 1.93 19.60 -4.93
N SER A 157 0.94 19.22 -5.75
CA SER A 157 1.15 18.76 -7.12
C SER A 157 -0.05 19.11 -7.98
N ASP A 158 0.04 18.80 -9.28
CA ASP A 158 -1.05 19.04 -10.23
C ASP A 158 -1.97 17.82 -10.40
N VAL A 159 -1.72 16.72 -9.71
CA VAL A 159 -2.41 15.43 -9.93
C VAL A 159 -3.91 15.48 -9.68
N GLY A 160 -4.38 16.36 -8.80
CA GLY A 160 -5.82 16.57 -8.57
C GLY A 160 -6.58 17.14 -9.77
N LYS A 161 -5.88 17.62 -10.81
CA LYS A 161 -6.48 18.15 -12.04
C LYS A 161 -6.69 17.09 -13.12
N PHE A 162 -6.12 15.88 -12.94
CA PHE A 162 -6.13 14.83 -13.94
C PHE A 162 -7.33 13.90 -13.78
N PRO A 163 -7.84 13.30 -14.87
CA PRO A 163 -8.85 12.27 -14.82
C PRO A 163 -8.41 11.09 -13.95
N ARG A 164 -9.37 10.42 -13.33
CA ARG A 164 -9.12 9.24 -12.52
C ARG A 164 -9.85 8.01 -13.08
N PRO A 165 -9.22 6.83 -13.09
CA PRO A 165 -9.91 5.61 -13.48
C PRO A 165 -11.02 5.31 -12.46
N THR A 166 -12.21 4.92 -12.95
CA THR A 166 -13.35 4.49 -12.12
C THR A 166 -13.21 3.04 -11.68
N LYS A 167 -12.60 2.20 -12.54
CA LYS A 167 -12.20 0.85 -12.23
C LYS A 167 -10.69 0.80 -12.07
N MET A 168 -10.22 0.01 -11.12
CA MET A 168 -8.80 -0.14 -10.85
C MET A 168 -8.04 -0.64 -12.08
N LEU A 169 -6.96 0.04 -12.46
CA LEU A 169 -6.05 -0.43 -13.50
C LEU A 169 -5.39 -1.73 -13.05
N LYS A 170 -5.23 -2.69 -13.96
CA LYS A 170 -4.55 -3.96 -13.69
C LYS A 170 -3.20 -3.97 -14.41
N ILE A 171 -2.13 -4.17 -13.65
CA ILE A 171 -0.76 -4.14 -14.17
C ILE A 171 -0.06 -5.44 -13.81
N TYR A 172 0.24 -6.24 -14.81
CA TYR A 172 1.03 -7.46 -14.67
C TYR A 172 2.51 -7.09 -14.85
N ASN A 173 3.30 -7.30 -13.82
CA ASN A 173 4.67 -6.83 -13.82
C ASN A 173 5.65 -7.80 -13.14
N LEU A 174 6.93 -7.59 -13.43
CA LEU A 174 8.07 -8.20 -12.75
C LEU A 174 8.85 -7.09 -12.05
N HIS A 175 9.08 -7.18 -10.74
CA HIS A 175 9.70 -6.09 -9.99
C HIS A 175 11.10 -5.78 -10.48
N GLY A 176 11.94 -6.79 -10.72
CA GLY A 176 13.29 -6.66 -11.24
C GLY A 176 13.41 -6.36 -12.75
N CYS A 177 12.35 -5.94 -13.41
CA CYS A 177 12.33 -5.60 -14.84
C CYS A 177 12.45 -4.08 -15.05
N PRO A 178 13.42 -3.59 -15.86
CA PRO A 178 13.60 -2.16 -16.12
C PRO A 178 12.41 -1.50 -16.83
N PHE A 179 11.76 -2.23 -17.74
CA PHE A 179 10.58 -1.75 -18.46
C PHE A 179 9.37 -1.64 -17.53
N CYS A 180 9.18 -2.60 -16.64
CA CYS A 180 8.15 -2.56 -15.61
C CYS A 180 8.39 -1.40 -14.63
N LYS A 181 9.65 -1.15 -14.26
CA LYS A 181 10.05 -0.04 -13.40
C LYS A 181 9.60 1.31 -13.98
N LYS A 182 9.81 1.56 -15.26
CA LYS A 182 9.37 2.80 -15.93
C LYS A 182 7.86 3.01 -15.81
N VAL A 183 7.06 1.95 -15.97
CA VAL A 183 5.60 2.03 -15.83
C VAL A 183 5.21 2.32 -14.38
N ARG A 184 5.84 1.67 -13.38
CA ARG A 184 5.60 1.97 -11.98
C ARG A 184 5.96 3.42 -11.62
N GLU A 185 7.07 3.94 -12.16
CA GLU A 185 7.45 5.36 -12.00
C GLU A 185 6.39 6.31 -12.59
N ALA A 186 5.82 5.96 -13.77
CA ALA A 186 4.75 6.75 -14.38
C ALA A 186 3.45 6.72 -13.55
N VAL A 187 3.11 5.57 -12.97
CA VAL A 187 1.96 5.43 -12.05
C VAL A 187 2.13 6.35 -10.84
N ILE A 188 3.34 6.44 -10.27
CA ILE A 188 3.64 7.35 -9.16
C ILE A 188 3.59 8.82 -9.61
N ASP A 189 4.16 9.16 -10.78
CA ASP A 189 4.17 10.53 -11.29
C ASP A 189 2.75 11.06 -11.52
N LEU A 190 1.84 10.20 -11.97
CA LEU A 190 0.42 10.51 -12.18
C LEU A 190 -0.44 10.31 -10.93
N ASP A 191 0.14 9.85 -9.82
CA ASP A 191 -0.55 9.52 -8.56
C ASP A 191 -1.73 8.56 -8.76
N LEU A 192 -1.59 7.59 -9.66
CA LEU A 192 -2.60 6.58 -9.92
C LEU A 192 -2.50 5.43 -8.92
N ASP A 193 -3.65 4.88 -8.56
CA ASP A 193 -3.71 3.59 -7.88
C ASP A 193 -3.90 2.48 -8.92
N ALA A 194 -3.31 1.32 -8.69
CA ALA A 194 -3.41 0.19 -9.59
C ALA A 194 -3.31 -1.14 -8.83
N THR A 195 -4.01 -2.15 -9.31
CA THR A 195 -3.78 -3.52 -8.86
C THR A 195 -2.59 -4.10 -9.62
N TYR A 196 -1.56 -4.47 -8.89
CA TYR A 196 -0.41 -5.17 -9.43
C TYR A 196 -0.58 -6.67 -9.26
N TYR A 197 -0.34 -7.38 -10.34
CA TYR A 197 -0.25 -8.84 -10.40
C TYR A 197 1.21 -9.20 -10.68
N PRO A 198 1.96 -9.58 -9.64
CA PRO A 198 3.38 -9.89 -9.78
C PRO A 198 3.60 -11.13 -10.65
N CYS A 199 4.57 -11.06 -11.58
CA CYS A 199 4.89 -12.10 -12.52
C CYS A 199 6.38 -12.51 -12.41
N PRO A 200 6.84 -13.08 -11.28
CA PRO A 200 8.22 -13.52 -11.14
C PRO A 200 8.55 -14.62 -12.15
N ARG A 201 9.84 -14.87 -12.42
CA ARG A 201 10.23 -16.04 -13.22
C ARG A 201 9.74 -17.29 -12.52
N ASP A 202 9.21 -18.21 -13.27
CA ASP A 202 8.64 -19.47 -12.81
C ASP A 202 7.38 -19.33 -11.94
N GLY A 203 6.80 -18.13 -11.89
CA GLY A 203 5.51 -17.87 -11.23
C GLY A 203 4.38 -18.67 -11.89
N PRO A 204 3.63 -19.47 -11.11
CA PRO A 204 2.66 -20.41 -11.66
C PRO A 204 1.31 -19.79 -12.05
N GLU A 205 0.98 -18.59 -11.58
CA GLU A 205 -0.37 -18.03 -11.71
C GLU A 205 -0.45 -16.92 -12.77
N TYR A 206 0.21 -15.79 -12.57
CA TYR A 206 -0.03 -14.62 -13.42
C TYR A 206 0.77 -14.63 -14.73
N ARG A 207 1.89 -15.35 -14.81
CA ARG A 207 2.60 -15.53 -16.10
C ARG A 207 1.82 -16.35 -17.09
N PRO A 208 1.24 -17.53 -16.74
CA PRO A 208 0.35 -18.28 -17.60
C PRO A 208 -0.86 -17.46 -18.02
N PHE A 209 -1.51 -16.75 -17.08
CA PHE A 209 -2.64 -15.87 -17.38
C PHE A 209 -2.29 -14.84 -18.47
N VAL A 210 -1.19 -14.10 -18.32
CA VAL A 210 -0.78 -13.09 -19.33
C VAL A 210 -0.52 -13.72 -20.69
N ARG A 211 0.02 -14.94 -20.73
CA ARG A 211 0.23 -15.67 -22.00
C ARG A 211 -1.09 -16.03 -22.68
N GLU A 212 -2.08 -16.43 -21.90
CA GLU A 212 -3.42 -16.79 -22.39
C GLU A 212 -4.20 -15.55 -22.82
N ASP A 213 -4.29 -14.54 -21.97
CA ASP A 213 -5.10 -13.33 -22.18
C ASP A 213 -4.52 -12.39 -23.25
N GLY A 214 -3.19 -12.24 -23.27
CA GLY A 214 -2.49 -11.32 -24.18
C GLY A 214 -1.69 -12.00 -25.31
N GLY A 215 -1.67 -13.34 -25.37
CA GLY A 215 -0.99 -14.11 -26.40
C GLY A 215 0.51 -14.30 -26.20
N LYS A 216 1.15 -13.63 -25.25
CA LYS A 216 2.59 -13.77 -24.95
C LYS A 216 2.91 -13.39 -23.50
N ALA A 217 3.89 -14.07 -22.89
CA ALA A 217 4.38 -13.75 -21.55
C ALA A 217 5.43 -12.63 -21.60
N GLN A 218 5.00 -11.41 -21.88
CA GLN A 218 5.84 -10.21 -21.91
C GLN A 218 5.35 -9.19 -20.85
N PHE A 219 6.27 -8.46 -20.25
CA PHE A 219 5.98 -7.52 -19.18
C PHE A 219 6.68 -6.17 -19.39
N PRO A 220 6.06 -5.03 -18.99
CA PRO A 220 4.74 -4.93 -18.35
C PRO A 220 3.58 -5.24 -19.29
N TYR A 221 2.44 -5.66 -18.72
CA TYR A 221 1.18 -5.81 -19.43
C TYR A 221 0.09 -5.05 -18.65
N LEU A 222 -0.61 -4.13 -19.34
CA LEU A 222 -1.68 -3.30 -18.78
C LEU A 222 -3.02 -3.80 -19.27
N VAL A 223 -4.00 -3.87 -18.37
CA VAL A 223 -5.43 -4.03 -18.67
C VAL A 223 -6.19 -2.87 -18.05
N ASP A 224 -6.89 -2.10 -18.88
CA ASP A 224 -7.75 -0.99 -18.47
C ASP A 224 -9.19 -1.26 -18.86
N GLU A 225 -10.03 -1.56 -17.87
CA GLU A 225 -11.45 -1.85 -18.01
C GLU A 225 -12.33 -0.58 -18.03
N ASN A 226 -11.71 0.61 -18.04
CA ASN A 226 -12.41 1.90 -18.16
C ASN A 226 -12.66 2.32 -19.61
N THR A 227 -12.39 1.44 -20.56
CA THR A 227 -12.58 1.67 -22.00
C THR A 227 -13.42 0.58 -22.65
N GLU A 228 -14.14 0.94 -23.69
CA GLU A 228 -14.90 0.04 -24.56
C GLU A 228 -14.36 0.13 -26.00
N PRO A 229 -13.77 -0.92 -26.57
CA PRO A 229 -13.42 -2.19 -25.92
C PRO A 229 -12.36 -2.03 -24.82
N VAL A 230 -12.27 -3.03 -23.92
CA VAL A 230 -11.23 -3.05 -22.87
C VAL A 230 -9.85 -2.90 -23.49
N THR A 231 -9.08 -1.94 -22.99
CA THR A 231 -7.70 -1.71 -23.45
C THR A 231 -6.75 -2.72 -22.81
N LYS A 232 -6.08 -3.50 -23.65
CA LYS A 232 -5.04 -4.45 -23.25
C LYS A 232 -3.78 -4.14 -24.06
N MET A 233 -2.64 -3.92 -23.38
CA MET A 233 -1.44 -3.49 -24.09
C MET A 233 -0.14 -3.90 -23.42
N TYR A 234 0.85 -4.07 -24.25
CA TYR A 234 2.24 -4.28 -23.90
C TYR A 234 3.07 -3.01 -24.20
N GLU A 235 4.37 -3.12 -24.06
CA GLU A 235 5.38 -2.11 -24.32
C GLU A 235 5.32 -0.93 -23.34
N SER A 236 6.37 -0.81 -22.53
CA SER A 236 6.44 0.18 -21.47
C SER A 236 6.22 1.61 -21.95
N ASP A 237 6.77 1.95 -23.13
CA ASP A 237 6.67 3.29 -23.67
C ASP A 237 5.23 3.60 -24.13
N ALA A 238 4.58 2.61 -24.81
CA ALA A 238 3.19 2.74 -25.20
C ALA A 238 2.23 2.83 -23.98
N ILE A 239 2.50 2.04 -22.94
CA ILE A 239 1.73 2.11 -21.68
C ILE A 239 1.88 3.48 -21.03
N ILE A 240 3.10 4.03 -20.96
CA ILE A 240 3.35 5.35 -20.38
C ILE A 240 2.63 6.43 -21.19
N GLU A 241 2.75 6.42 -22.52
CA GLU A 241 2.02 7.36 -23.38
C GLU A 241 0.51 7.27 -23.16
N TYR A 242 -0.05 6.07 -23.09
CA TYR A 242 -1.46 5.84 -22.81
C TYR A 242 -1.90 6.42 -21.47
N LEU A 243 -1.15 6.12 -20.38
CA LEU A 243 -1.47 6.61 -19.04
C LEU A 243 -1.44 8.15 -18.99
N TYR A 244 -0.46 8.77 -19.62
CA TYR A 244 -0.36 10.23 -19.68
C TYR A 244 -1.48 10.87 -20.50
N GLU A 245 -1.87 10.24 -21.60
CA GLU A 245 -2.97 10.75 -22.44
C GLU A 245 -4.33 10.59 -21.76
N LYS A 246 -4.57 9.45 -21.13
CA LYS A 246 -5.86 9.11 -20.55
C LYS A 246 -6.07 9.69 -19.16
N TYR A 247 -5.02 9.66 -18.32
CA TYR A 247 -5.08 9.93 -16.89
C TYR A 247 -4.05 10.99 -16.44
N GLY A 248 -3.47 11.71 -17.35
CA GLY A 248 -2.44 12.70 -17.10
C GLY A 248 -2.62 13.99 -17.89
N PRO A 249 -1.56 14.79 -17.98
CA PRO A 249 -1.58 16.08 -18.70
C PRO A 249 -1.38 15.93 -20.23
N GLY A 250 -1.50 14.73 -20.78
CA GLY A 250 -1.21 14.42 -22.18
C GLY A 250 0.23 13.98 -22.42
N LYS A 251 0.43 13.13 -23.45
CA LYS A 251 1.73 12.51 -23.77
C LYS A 251 2.86 13.50 -24.06
N ALA A 252 2.57 14.69 -24.54
CA ALA A 252 3.56 15.75 -24.75
C ALA A 252 4.26 16.21 -23.45
N ASN A 253 3.67 15.89 -22.30
CA ASN A 253 4.17 16.28 -20.99
C ASN A 253 4.91 15.15 -20.25
N ILE A 254 5.23 14.04 -20.91
CA ILE A 254 6.05 12.97 -20.33
C ILE A 254 7.43 13.53 -19.97
N GLY A 255 7.84 13.33 -18.72
CA GLY A 255 9.14 13.80 -18.25
C GLY A 255 10.31 13.03 -18.90
N PRO A 256 11.49 13.66 -19.04
CA PRO A 256 12.63 13.07 -19.77
C PRO A 256 13.08 11.72 -19.19
N ALA A 257 12.91 11.50 -17.89
CA ALA A 257 13.25 10.22 -17.25
C ALA A 257 12.28 9.07 -17.62
N LEU A 258 11.09 9.39 -18.13
CA LEU A 258 10.07 8.43 -18.56
C LEU A 258 9.88 8.41 -20.09
N ALA A 259 10.37 9.43 -20.78
CA ALA A 259 10.28 9.49 -22.22
C ALA A 259 10.97 8.30 -22.89
N SER A 260 10.44 7.88 -24.04
CA SER A 260 11.03 6.80 -24.81
C SER A 260 12.48 7.09 -25.17
N GLY A 261 13.34 6.09 -25.07
CA GLY A 261 14.73 6.23 -25.47
C GLY A 261 15.68 5.23 -24.82
N ALA A 262 16.83 5.04 -25.48
CA ALA A 262 17.85 4.12 -24.99
C ALA A 262 18.39 4.51 -23.61
N LEU A 263 18.58 5.82 -23.36
CA LEU A 263 19.12 6.29 -22.08
C LEU A 263 18.19 5.97 -20.91
N THR A 264 16.87 6.12 -21.09
CA THR A 264 15.89 5.79 -20.03
C THR A 264 15.86 4.30 -19.73
N ASN A 265 15.99 3.44 -20.73
CA ASN A 265 16.06 1.99 -20.57
C ASN A 265 17.37 1.56 -19.89
N VAL A 266 18.49 2.16 -20.30
CA VAL A 266 19.82 1.87 -19.69
C VAL A 266 19.84 2.31 -18.23
N THR A 267 19.40 3.52 -17.90
CA THR A 267 19.39 3.99 -16.50
C THR A 267 18.42 3.21 -15.62
N ALA A 268 17.25 2.79 -16.16
CA ALA A 268 16.34 1.90 -15.45
C ALA A 268 16.99 0.53 -15.19
N GLY A 269 17.71 -0.05 -16.17
CA GLY A 269 18.44 -1.29 -16.00
C GLY A 269 19.58 -1.20 -14.98
N LEU A 270 20.41 -0.17 -15.09
CA LEU A 270 21.53 0.07 -14.15
C LEU A 270 21.03 0.24 -12.71
N SER A 271 19.87 0.89 -12.52
CA SER A 271 19.30 1.10 -11.19
C SER A 271 18.90 -0.20 -10.48
N LEU A 272 18.68 -1.28 -11.20
CA LEU A 272 18.32 -2.60 -10.67
C LEU A 272 19.54 -3.50 -10.37
N LEU A 273 20.71 -3.22 -10.95
CA LEU A 273 21.90 -4.04 -10.76
C LEU A 273 22.28 -4.27 -9.29
N PRO A 274 22.28 -3.25 -8.41
CA PRO A 274 22.63 -3.45 -7.01
C PRO A 274 21.68 -4.38 -6.25
N ARG A 275 20.49 -4.65 -6.81
CA ARG A 275 19.52 -5.56 -6.21
C ARG A 275 19.75 -7.04 -6.56
N LEU A 276 20.69 -7.34 -7.48
CA LEU A 276 21.10 -8.69 -7.84
C LEU A 276 19.94 -9.65 -8.16
N GLY A 277 18.90 -9.14 -8.80
CA GLY A 277 17.74 -9.95 -9.22
C GLY A 277 16.67 -10.18 -8.15
N LYS A 278 16.72 -9.53 -6.99
CA LYS A 278 15.64 -9.55 -6.00
C LYS A 278 14.31 -9.13 -6.64
N GLY A 279 13.23 -9.76 -6.23
CA GLY A 279 11.91 -9.55 -6.83
C GLY A 279 11.78 -10.09 -8.26
N SER A 280 12.66 -11.00 -8.71
CA SER A 280 12.65 -11.51 -10.09
C SER A 280 12.29 -12.98 -10.22
N THR A 281 12.48 -13.79 -9.19
CA THR A 281 12.28 -15.25 -9.22
C THR A 281 11.23 -15.64 -8.22
N TYR A 282 10.37 -16.57 -8.59
CA TYR A 282 9.32 -17.09 -7.72
C TYR A 282 9.90 -17.84 -6.53
N SER A 283 9.37 -17.53 -5.37
CA SER A 283 9.53 -18.32 -4.14
C SER A 283 8.21 -19.02 -3.85
N PRO A 284 8.20 -20.33 -3.62
CA PRO A 284 6.95 -21.05 -3.34
C PRO A 284 6.10 -20.37 -2.27
N SER A 285 4.83 -20.19 -2.57
CA SER A 285 3.90 -19.50 -1.68
C SER A 285 2.61 -20.30 -1.48
N LYS A 286 2.01 -20.14 -0.28
CA LYS A 286 0.70 -20.68 0.09
C LYS A 286 -0.29 -19.52 0.17
N LYS A 287 -1.18 -19.44 -0.81
CA LYS A 287 -2.21 -18.39 -0.88
C LYS A 287 -3.57 -18.97 -0.54
N PRO A 288 -4.47 -18.23 0.14
CA PRO A 288 -5.88 -18.63 0.25
C PRO A 288 -6.49 -18.77 -1.16
N GLU A 289 -7.42 -19.70 -1.35
CA GLU A 289 -8.08 -19.96 -2.64
C GLU A 289 -8.71 -18.69 -3.25
N ASN A 290 -9.31 -17.85 -2.41
CA ASN A 290 -9.94 -16.59 -2.81
C ASN A 290 -9.18 -15.40 -2.22
N MET A 291 -7.88 -15.33 -2.43
CA MET A 291 -7.03 -14.26 -1.90
C MET A 291 -7.48 -12.90 -2.42
N LYS A 292 -7.84 -12.00 -1.51
CA LYS A 292 -8.02 -10.58 -1.82
C LYS A 292 -6.65 -9.93 -2.01
N PRO A 293 -6.48 -9.00 -2.97
CA PRO A 293 -5.25 -8.25 -3.08
C PRO A 293 -4.92 -7.53 -1.78
N LEU A 294 -3.65 -7.57 -1.39
CA LEU A 294 -3.13 -6.78 -0.27
C LEU A 294 -3.21 -5.30 -0.61
N VAL A 295 -3.26 -4.41 0.37
CA VAL A 295 -3.22 -2.96 0.12
C VAL A 295 -1.85 -2.44 0.56
N PHE A 296 -1.09 -1.90 -0.39
CA PHE A 296 0.29 -1.47 -0.20
C PHE A 296 0.43 0.03 -0.44
N TRP A 297 0.67 0.79 0.63
CA TRP A 297 0.94 2.22 0.58
C TRP A 297 2.43 2.46 0.41
N GLY A 298 2.81 3.02 -0.71
CA GLY A 298 4.21 3.23 -1.01
C GLY A 298 4.45 4.02 -2.30
N TYR A 299 5.72 4.20 -2.65
CA TYR A 299 6.13 4.80 -3.91
C TYR A 299 7.46 4.21 -4.39
N GLU A 300 7.68 4.21 -5.69
CA GLU A 300 8.79 3.51 -6.35
C GLU A 300 10.18 4.00 -5.92
N GLY A 301 10.32 5.28 -5.60
CA GLY A 301 11.60 5.87 -5.17
C GLY A 301 11.94 5.64 -3.70
N SER A 302 11.12 4.95 -2.92
CA SER A 302 11.44 4.61 -1.54
C SER A 302 12.20 3.29 -1.45
N PRO A 303 13.42 3.25 -0.89
CA PRO A 303 14.17 2.01 -0.72
C PRO A 303 13.45 0.99 0.17
N PHE A 304 12.75 1.46 1.19
CA PHE A 304 11.97 0.61 2.09
C PHE A 304 10.76 -0.01 1.37
N CYS A 305 10.08 0.77 0.53
CA CYS A 305 8.97 0.27 -0.31
C CYS A 305 9.47 -0.73 -1.35
N THR A 306 10.66 -0.51 -1.93
CA THR A 306 11.29 -1.44 -2.88
C THR A 306 11.49 -2.81 -2.25
N ILE A 307 11.99 -2.88 -1.01
CA ILE A 307 12.24 -4.15 -0.29
C ILE A 307 10.94 -4.95 -0.13
N VAL A 308 9.83 -4.29 0.22
CA VAL A 308 8.52 -4.94 0.36
C VAL A 308 7.98 -5.39 -1.00
N ALA A 309 8.06 -4.53 -2.02
CA ALA A 309 7.55 -4.85 -3.36
C ALA A 309 8.32 -6.01 -4.03
N GLU A 310 9.62 -6.15 -3.74
CA GLU A 310 10.42 -7.31 -4.14
C GLU A 310 9.86 -8.60 -3.52
N LYS A 311 9.56 -8.60 -2.22
CA LYS A 311 9.00 -9.76 -1.53
C LYS A 311 7.60 -10.10 -2.03
N LEU A 312 6.73 -9.11 -2.21
CA LEU A 312 5.41 -9.31 -2.83
C LEU A 312 5.53 -9.95 -4.22
N CYS A 313 6.56 -9.54 -5.00
CA CYS A 313 6.82 -10.13 -6.30
C CYS A 313 7.35 -11.56 -6.21
N GLU A 314 8.29 -11.86 -5.33
CA GLU A 314 8.84 -13.19 -5.14
C GLU A 314 7.77 -14.21 -4.72
N LEU A 315 6.85 -13.83 -3.85
CA LEU A 315 5.74 -14.67 -3.40
C LEU A 315 4.53 -14.64 -4.35
N GLU A 316 4.61 -13.91 -5.47
CA GLU A 316 3.52 -13.76 -6.45
C GLU A 316 2.19 -13.29 -5.80
N LEU A 317 2.25 -12.38 -4.81
CA LEU A 317 1.10 -11.88 -4.07
C LEU A 317 0.49 -10.66 -4.78
N PRO A 318 -0.79 -10.68 -5.14
CA PRO A 318 -1.45 -9.53 -5.76
C PRO A 318 -1.64 -8.41 -4.74
N TYR A 319 -1.48 -7.17 -5.17
CA TYR A 319 -1.68 -6.02 -4.29
C TYR A 319 -2.21 -4.79 -5.01
N VAL A 320 -3.01 -4.00 -4.31
CA VAL A 320 -3.40 -2.65 -4.71
C VAL A 320 -2.31 -1.70 -4.24
N GLN A 321 -1.62 -1.06 -5.17
CA GLN A 321 -0.70 0.02 -4.88
C GLN A 321 -1.48 1.31 -4.62
N LYS A 322 -1.41 1.82 -3.40
CA LYS A 322 -1.78 3.19 -3.05
C LYS A 322 -0.57 4.08 -3.27
N SER A 323 -0.58 4.85 -4.35
CA SER A 323 0.55 5.72 -4.70
C SER A 323 0.62 6.92 -3.78
N VAL A 324 1.73 7.08 -3.05
CA VAL A 324 1.95 8.18 -2.11
C VAL A 324 3.28 8.89 -2.38
N GLY A 325 3.57 9.17 -3.65
CA GLY A 325 4.70 9.99 -4.07
C GLY A 325 4.67 11.38 -3.41
N ARG A 326 5.80 12.09 -3.44
CA ARG A 326 5.85 13.46 -2.89
C ARG A 326 4.90 14.37 -3.65
N GLY A 327 4.05 15.10 -2.92
CA GLY A 327 2.98 15.92 -3.47
C GLY A 327 1.66 15.19 -3.70
N SER A 328 1.57 13.90 -3.38
CA SER A 328 0.30 13.16 -3.40
C SER A 328 -0.63 13.63 -2.28
N PRO A 329 -1.92 13.91 -2.57
CA PRO A 329 -2.91 14.22 -1.55
C PRO A 329 -3.17 13.03 -0.61
N LYS A 330 -2.93 11.79 -1.05
CA LYS A 330 -3.07 10.58 -0.23
C LYS A 330 -2.08 10.50 0.94
N ARG A 331 -1.05 11.36 0.97
CA ARG A 331 -0.20 11.50 2.16
C ARG A 331 -0.96 12.07 3.35
N GLN A 332 -1.89 13.01 3.09
CA GLN A 332 -2.79 13.51 4.12
C GLN A 332 -3.74 12.42 4.59
N GLU A 333 -4.31 11.64 3.68
CA GLU A 333 -5.18 10.50 4.01
C GLU A 333 -4.49 9.50 4.96
N LEU A 334 -3.25 9.10 4.65
CA LEU A 334 -2.47 8.21 5.53
C LEU A 334 -2.13 8.89 6.87
N TYR A 335 -1.85 10.19 6.85
CA TYR A 335 -1.60 10.97 8.06
C TYR A 335 -2.85 11.04 8.95
N ASP A 336 -4.02 11.28 8.38
CA ASP A 336 -5.29 11.33 9.13
C ASP A 336 -5.63 9.98 9.77
N LYS A 337 -5.32 8.89 9.06
CA LYS A 337 -5.56 7.53 9.49
C LYS A 337 -4.68 7.10 10.69
N HIS A 338 -3.46 7.61 10.78
CA HIS A 338 -2.45 7.12 11.72
C HIS A 338 -1.83 8.20 12.61
N GLY A 339 -2.19 9.47 12.44
CA GLY A 339 -1.56 10.59 13.13
C GLY A 339 -0.15 10.92 12.63
N MET A 340 0.35 10.20 11.64
CA MET A 340 1.65 10.41 11.00
C MET A 340 1.69 9.82 9.60
N PHE A 341 2.62 10.32 8.78
CA PHE A 341 2.94 9.73 7.49
C PHE A 341 4.20 8.87 7.60
N GLN A 342 4.06 7.58 7.33
CA GLN A 342 5.15 6.62 7.26
C GLN A 342 4.86 5.59 6.16
N VAL A 343 5.86 5.22 5.38
CA VAL A 343 5.78 4.15 4.37
C VAL A 343 7.09 3.36 4.31
N PRO A 344 7.02 2.06 4.01
CA PRO A 344 5.86 1.28 3.57
C PRO A 344 4.82 1.06 4.67
N TYR A 345 3.55 0.99 4.26
CA TYR A 345 2.47 0.50 5.09
C TYR A 345 1.67 -0.54 4.31
N LEU A 346 1.41 -1.68 4.92
CA LEU A 346 0.70 -2.82 4.33
C LEU A 346 -0.56 -3.12 5.13
N GLU A 347 -1.67 -3.31 4.43
CA GLU A 347 -2.91 -3.84 4.97
C GLU A 347 -3.19 -5.19 4.32
N ASP A 348 -3.49 -6.18 5.13
CA ASP A 348 -3.86 -7.52 4.67
C ASP A 348 -5.32 -7.82 5.02
N PRO A 349 -6.25 -7.71 4.04
CA PRO A 349 -7.66 -7.99 4.26
C PRO A 349 -7.97 -9.49 4.42
N ASN A 350 -7.00 -10.39 4.21
CA ASN A 350 -7.19 -11.83 4.34
C ASN A 350 -6.98 -12.30 5.78
N SER A 351 -6.09 -11.63 6.51
CA SER A 351 -5.76 -11.93 7.92
C SER A 351 -6.20 -10.83 8.87
N MET A 352 -6.74 -9.71 8.35
CA MET A 352 -7.15 -8.53 9.12
C MET A 352 -5.98 -7.89 9.89
N VAL A 353 -4.80 -7.82 9.25
CA VAL A 353 -3.55 -7.31 9.83
C VAL A 353 -3.07 -6.09 9.08
N ALA A 354 -2.52 -5.12 9.82
CA ALA A 354 -1.88 -3.92 9.26
C ALA A 354 -0.49 -3.71 9.87
N LEU A 355 0.48 -3.33 9.05
CA LEU A 355 1.90 -3.29 9.41
C LEU A 355 2.60 -2.06 8.82
N PHE A 356 3.43 -1.43 9.65
CA PHE A 356 4.49 -0.55 9.20
C PHE A 356 5.82 -1.29 9.19
N GLU A 357 6.88 -0.64 8.78
CA GLU A 357 8.27 -1.08 8.72
C GLU A 357 8.55 -2.21 7.72
N SER A 358 9.47 -1.94 6.81
CA SER A 358 9.78 -2.87 5.71
C SER A 358 10.28 -4.24 6.20
N LYS A 359 11.01 -4.27 7.32
CA LYS A 359 11.49 -5.53 7.92
C LYS A 359 10.31 -6.35 8.43
N ASP A 360 9.47 -5.75 9.25
CA ASP A 360 8.34 -6.41 9.89
C ASP A 360 7.30 -6.88 8.85
N ILE A 361 7.09 -6.07 7.80
CA ILE A 361 6.24 -6.46 6.66
C ILE A 361 6.82 -7.67 5.93
N VAL A 362 8.13 -7.69 5.64
CA VAL A 362 8.76 -8.81 4.94
C VAL A 362 8.69 -10.09 5.78
N GLU A 363 9.01 -10.00 7.07
CA GLU A 363 8.90 -11.12 8.00
C GLU A 363 7.46 -11.67 8.06
N TYR A 364 6.47 -10.78 8.18
CA TYR A 364 5.06 -11.17 8.14
C TYR A 364 4.66 -11.87 6.84
N LEU A 365 5.09 -11.34 5.68
CA LEU A 365 4.79 -11.95 4.38
C LEU A 365 5.42 -13.34 4.24
N GLU A 366 6.63 -13.51 4.76
CA GLU A 366 7.31 -14.82 4.79
C GLU A 366 6.60 -15.80 5.73
N GLU A 367 6.30 -15.40 6.95
CA GLU A 367 5.60 -16.25 7.93
C GLU A 367 4.19 -16.67 7.47
N THR A 368 3.48 -15.73 6.82
CA THR A 368 2.08 -15.96 6.44
C THR A 368 1.94 -16.67 5.10
N TYR A 369 2.76 -16.30 4.11
CA TYR A 369 2.57 -16.70 2.72
C TYR A 369 3.70 -17.53 2.12
N ALA A 370 4.89 -17.66 2.70
CA ALA A 370 5.88 -18.60 2.18
C ALA A 370 5.48 -20.05 2.49
N ALA A 371 5.76 -20.96 1.52
CA ALA A 371 5.46 -22.39 1.63
C ALA A 371 6.51 -23.15 2.41
#